data_58bf2555f8981b0bfcf8fcbd86d61623
#
_entry.id   58bf2555f8981b0bfcf8fcbd86d61623
#
_cell.length_a   1.000
_cell.length_b   1.000
_cell.length_c   1.000
_cell.angle_alpha   90.00
_cell.angle_beta   90.00
_cell.angle_gamma   90.00
#
_symmetry.space_group_name_H-M   'P 1'
#
loop_
_entity.id
_entity.type
_entity.pdbx_description
1 polymer ?
#
loop_
_entity_poly.entity_id
_entity_poly.type
_entity_poly.pdbx_seq_one_letter_code
_entity_poly.pdbx_strand_id
1 'polypeptide(L)'
;MRILIDGMGGDHAPQEIVKGAIQAAREIDDTVVIIGTEDLIKAELDVQKWNGSNIEVVNATEVITNNESPAMAVRKKKDSTINRGMKMVKEGDADVFISGGSTGALLAAGLLGLGRIKGIKRPAIAAFFPQIGKDDTTLLLDCGANVDCRPEFLYQFGVMGSIFVQNVKGKESPDVRLLNVGAESEKGDELHKEAYEQLANSSINFQGNIEGREVVSGVCDVVVADGFSGNIFLKSSEGLALSIMGRLKEVLMGGTI
;
A
#
# COMPACT_ATOMS: atom_id res chain seq x y z
N MET A 1 15.24 12.27 7.68
CA MET A 1 14.60 10.94 7.84
C MET A 1 15.55 9.82 7.41
N ARG A 2 15.30 8.60 7.83
CA ARG A 2 16.00 7.39 7.34
C ARG A 2 14.98 6.52 6.60
N ILE A 3 15.08 6.48 5.29
CA ILE A 3 14.15 5.78 4.39
C ILE A 3 14.76 4.42 4.04
N LEU A 4 14.20 3.35 4.59
CA LEU A 4 14.67 1.98 4.37
C LEU A 4 13.98 1.37 3.16
N ILE A 5 14.76 0.81 2.24
CA ILE A 5 14.29 0.18 1.00
C ILE A 5 14.71 -1.29 0.99
N ASP A 6 13.76 -2.19 0.71
CA ASP A 6 14.03 -3.61 0.47
C ASP A 6 14.74 -3.79 -0.87
N GLY A 7 16.06 -3.88 -0.84
CA GLY A 7 16.90 -4.04 -2.02
C GLY A 7 16.70 -5.34 -2.80
N MET A 8 16.04 -6.33 -2.19
CA MET A 8 15.81 -7.64 -2.79
C MET A 8 14.32 -7.91 -3.09
N GLY A 9 13.44 -6.93 -2.84
CA GLY A 9 12.00 -7.06 -3.06
C GLY A 9 11.58 -6.67 -4.47
N GLY A 10 10.95 -7.58 -5.20
CA GLY A 10 10.43 -7.35 -6.55
C GLY A 10 11.12 -8.17 -7.63
N ASP A 11 10.49 -8.24 -8.81
CA ASP A 11 10.90 -9.15 -9.90
C ASP A 11 12.23 -8.76 -10.56
N HIS A 12 12.63 -7.49 -10.44
CA HIS A 12 13.85 -6.95 -11.03
C HIS A 12 14.84 -6.43 -9.97
N ALA A 13 14.75 -6.98 -8.75
CA ALA A 13 15.70 -6.70 -7.69
C ALA A 13 17.03 -7.47 -7.90
N PRO A 14 18.19 -6.91 -7.53
CA PRO A 14 18.37 -5.60 -6.91
C PRO A 14 18.45 -4.41 -7.90
N GLN A 15 18.59 -4.65 -9.21
CA GLN A 15 18.98 -3.65 -10.21
C GLN A 15 18.04 -2.44 -10.23
N GLU A 16 16.74 -2.65 -10.45
CA GLU A 16 15.79 -1.54 -10.54
C GLU A 16 15.56 -0.87 -9.17
N ILE A 17 15.68 -1.62 -8.09
CA ILE A 17 15.56 -1.07 -6.73
C ILE A 17 16.73 -0.14 -6.42
N VAL A 18 17.97 -0.57 -6.69
CA VAL A 18 19.17 0.26 -6.48
C VAL A 18 19.14 1.50 -7.36
N LYS A 19 18.73 1.36 -8.62
CA LYS A 19 18.57 2.50 -9.54
C LYS A 19 17.53 3.51 -9.04
N GLY A 20 16.38 3.05 -8.57
CA GLY A 20 15.35 3.91 -7.96
C GLY A 20 15.86 4.58 -6.68
N ALA A 21 16.58 3.85 -5.82
CA ALA A 21 17.19 4.39 -4.61
C ALA A 21 18.22 5.49 -4.91
N ILE A 22 19.05 5.32 -5.95
CA ILE A 22 19.99 6.34 -6.42
C ILE A 22 19.26 7.58 -6.93
N GLN A 23 18.18 7.39 -7.69
CA GLN A 23 17.39 8.51 -8.18
C GLN A 23 16.79 9.30 -7.03
N ALA A 24 16.17 8.62 -6.07
CA ALA A 24 15.62 9.26 -4.86
C ALA A 24 16.71 10.00 -4.07
N ALA A 25 17.87 9.37 -3.84
CA ALA A 25 18.97 9.97 -3.09
C ALA A 25 19.58 11.22 -3.74
N ARG A 26 19.34 11.44 -5.05
CA ARG A 26 19.74 12.68 -5.75
C ARG A 26 18.71 13.81 -5.57
N GLU A 27 17.48 13.48 -5.24
CA GLU A 27 16.35 14.42 -5.16
C GLU A 27 16.04 14.84 -3.71
N ILE A 28 16.52 14.06 -2.72
CA ILE A 28 16.26 14.30 -1.30
C ILE A 28 17.56 14.36 -0.49
N ASP A 29 17.58 15.15 0.58
CA ASP A 29 18.69 15.23 1.52
C ASP A 29 18.66 14.15 2.62
N ASP A 30 17.58 13.35 2.66
CA ASP A 30 17.39 12.28 3.63
C ASP A 30 18.33 11.08 3.37
N THR A 31 18.58 10.29 4.39
CA THR A 31 19.38 9.07 4.24
C THR A 31 18.53 7.95 3.66
N VAL A 32 18.94 7.41 2.52
CA VAL A 32 18.36 6.20 1.91
C VAL A 32 19.17 4.99 2.39
N VAL A 33 18.48 4.01 2.99
CA VAL A 33 19.10 2.78 3.50
C VAL A 33 18.62 1.60 2.66
N ILE A 34 19.51 0.94 1.94
CA ILE A 34 19.16 -0.24 1.14
C ILE A 34 19.49 -1.50 1.95
N ILE A 35 18.47 -2.30 2.24
CA ILE A 35 18.64 -3.57 2.97
C ILE A 35 18.59 -4.76 2.02
N GLY A 36 19.58 -5.66 2.09
CA GLY A 36 19.65 -6.86 1.26
C GLY A 36 21.01 -7.52 1.28
N THR A 37 21.30 -8.37 0.29
CA THR A 37 22.61 -8.99 0.15
C THR A 37 23.65 -7.93 -0.20
N GLU A 38 24.51 -7.60 0.76
CA GLU A 38 25.42 -6.45 0.72
C GLU A 38 26.27 -6.42 -0.54
N ASP A 39 26.89 -7.56 -0.90
CA ASP A 39 27.76 -7.65 -2.07
C ASP A 39 27.02 -7.36 -3.38
N LEU A 40 25.75 -7.83 -3.50
CA LEU A 40 24.94 -7.58 -4.69
C LEU A 40 24.53 -6.11 -4.79
N ILE A 41 24.17 -5.50 -3.68
CA ILE A 41 23.78 -4.08 -3.64
C ILE A 41 24.99 -3.20 -3.96
N LYS A 42 26.15 -3.47 -3.35
CA LYS A 42 27.39 -2.72 -3.62
C LYS A 42 27.83 -2.84 -5.07
N ALA A 43 27.81 -4.05 -5.63
CA ALA A 43 28.12 -4.28 -7.04
C ALA A 43 27.21 -3.45 -7.96
N GLU A 44 25.91 -3.37 -7.66
CA GLU A 44 24.97 -2.57 -8.44
C GLU A 44 25.20 -1.07 -8.28
N LEU A 45 25.52 -0.59 -7.06
CA LEU A 45 25.91 0.81 -6.83
C LEU A 45 27.16 1.19 -7.66
N ASP A 46 28.12 0.29 -7.77
CA ASP A 46 29.35 0.49 -8.58
C ASP A 46 29.01 0.53 -10.08
N VAL A 47 28.15 -0.37 -10.56
CA VAL A 47 27.65 -0.38 -11.96
C VAL A 47 26.97 0.95 -12.29
N GLN A 48 26.14 1.47 -11.38
CA GLN A 48 25.44 2.76 -11.53
C GLN A 48 26.35 3.98 -11.27
N LYS A 49 27.62 3.74 -10.91
CA LYS A 49 28.64 4.78 -10.63
C LYS A 49 28.17 5.77 -9.54
N TRP A 50 27.55 5.22 -8.49
CA TRP A 50 27.12 6.02 -7.35
C TRP A 50 28.33 6.55 -6.58
N ASN A 51 28.33 7.88 -6.33
CA ASN A 51 29.40 8.56 -5.62
C ASN A 51 28.87 9.57 -4.56
N GLY A 52 27.57 9.52 -4.25
CA GLY A 52 26.98 10.32 -3.19
C GLY A 52 27.24 9.71 -1.80
N SER A 53 26.84 10.43 -0.77
CA SER A 53 27.10 10.07 0.65
C SER A 53 25.86 9.69 1.45
N ASN A 54 24.67 9.84 0.87
CA ASN A 54 23.40 9.63 1.57
C ASN A 54 22.73 8.26 1.30
N ILE A 55 23.48 7.30 0.72
CA ILE A 55 23.05 5.89 0.65
C ILE A 55 23.88 5.06 1.62
N GLU A 56 23.19 4.31 2.48
CA GLU A 56 23.75 3.29 3.37
C GLU A 56 23.29 1.90 2.94
N VAL A 57 24.09 0.86 3.20
CA VAL A 57 23.73 -0.54 2.91
C VAL A 57 23.69 -1.32 4.22
N VAL A 58 22.59 -2.03 4.43
CA VAL A 58 22.41 -2.95 5.57
C VAL A 58 22.30 -4.37 5.05
N ASN A 59 23.20 -5.25 5.48
CA ASN A 59 23.20 -6.64 5.02
C ASN A 59 21.99 -7.41 5.56
N ALA A 60 21.33 -8.19 4.69
CA ALA A 60 20.36 -9.21 5.03
C ALA A 60 20.59 -10.43 4.12
N THR A 61 20.66 -11.62 4.70
CA THR A 61 21.12 -12.82 3.99
C THR A 61 19.99 -13.65 3.39
N GLU A 62 18.73 -13.35 3.76
CA GLU A 62 17.57 -14.11 3.33
C GLU A 62 16.58 -13.22 2.57
N VAL A 63 15.89 -13.81 1.59
CA VAL A 63 14.84 -13.15 0.81
C VAL A 63 13.55 -13.96 0.88
N ILE A 64 12.41 -13.29 1.14
CA ILE A 64 11.09 -13.91 1.05
C ILE A 64 10.54 -13.67 -0.35
N THR A 65 10.28 -14.74 -1.07
CA THR A 65 9.77 -14.69 -2.45
C THR A 65 8.23 -14.69 -2.49
N ASN A 66 7.66 -14.28 -3.62
CA ASN A 66 6.21 -14.27 -3.83
C ASN A 66 5.56 -15.66 -3.83
N ASN A 67 6.35 -16.72 -4.04
CA ASN A 67 5.87 -18.12 -4.10
C ASN A 67 5.81 -18.80 -2.72
N GLU A 68 6.26 -18.13 -1.67
CA GLU A 68 6.28 -18.70 -0.32
C GLU A 68 5.01 -18.33 0.46
N SER A 69 4.62 -19.23 1.38
CA SER A 69 3.55 -18.90 2.33
C SER A 69 4.00 -17.74 3.23
N PRO A 70 3.36 -16.55 3.15
CA PRO A 70 3.83 -15.34 3.81
C PRO A 70 4.11 -15.49 5.30
N ALA A 71 3.13 -15.98 6.06
CA ALA A 71 3.28 -16.13 7.52
C ALA A 71 4.34 -17.17 7.92
N MET A 72 4.50 -18.22 7.12
CA MET A 72 5.53 -19.24 7.37
C MET A 72 6.92 -18.72 7.04
N ALA A 73 7.07 -18.02 5.91
CA ALA A 73 8.34 -17.43 5.49
C ALA A 73 8.84 -16.40 6.50
N VAL A 74 7.97 -15.49 6.96
CA VAL A 74 8.28 -14.51 8.01
C VAL A 74 8.73 -15.16 9.31
N ARG A 75 8.13 -16.31 9.69
CA ARG A 75 8.54 -17.04 10.90
C ARG A 75 9.88 -17.74 10.75
N LYS A 76 10.19 -18.27 9.57
CA LYS A 76 11.42 -19.05 9.31
C LYS A 76 12.61 -18.17 9.00
N LYS A 77 12.47 -17.21 8.09
CA LYS A 77 13.55 -16.38 7.55
C LYS A 77 13.77 -15.13 8.41
N LYS A 78 14.41 -15.31 9.55
CA LYS A 78 14.60 -14.23 10.54
C LYS A 78 15.52 -13.12 10.06
N ASP A 79 16.46 -13.44 9.18
CA ASP A 79 17.39 -12.50 8.57
C ASP A 79 16.93 -12.01 7.18
N SER A 80 15.63 -12.15 6.88
CA SER A 80 15.08 -11.61 5.64
C SER A 80 15.03 -10.08 5.66
N THR A 81 15.14 -9.48 4.47
CA THR A 81 15.02 -8.03 4.28
C THR A 81 13.78 -7.46 4.94
N ILE A 82 12.62 -8.15 4.77
CA ILE A 82 11.33 -7.75 5.37
C ILE A 82 11.37 -7.79 6.90
N ASN A 83 11.87 -8.87 7.51
CA ASN A 83 11.92 -9.01 8.96
C ASN A 83 12.89 -8.01 9.59
N ARG A 84 14.08 -7.84 8.98
CA ARG A 84 15.06 -6.85 9.44
C ARG A 84 14.53 -5.43 9.26
N GLY A 85 13.90 -5.13 8.12
CA GLY A 85 13.29 -3.83 7.88
C GLY A 85 12.23 -3.47 8.92
N MET A 86 11.31 -4.39 9.22
CA MET A 86 10.30 -4.19 10.27
C MET A 86 10.92 -4.02 11.66
N LYS A 87 12.02 -4.71 11.95
CA LYS A 87 12.75 -4.57 13.20
C LYS A 87 13.39 -3.18 13.33
N MET A 88 14.06 -2.69 12.29
CA MET A 88 14.69 -1.38 12.26
C MET A 88 13.65 -0.25 12.45
N VAL A 89 12.49 -0.34 11.79
CA VAL A 89 11.39 0.62 12.00
C VAL A 89 10.89 0.57 13.45
N LYS A 90 10.73 -0.63 14.03
CA LYS A 90 10.28 -0.79 15.42
C LYS A 90 11.25 -0.19 16.45
N GLU A 91 12.56 -0.34 16.19
CA GLU A 91 13.63 0.14 17.08
C GLU A 91 13.93 1.63 16.89
N GLY A 92 13.33 2.28 15.88
CA GLY A 92 13.55 3.67 15.54
C GLY A 92 14.84 3.92 14.74
N ASP A 93 15.44 2.85 14.20
CA ASP A 93 16.61 2.92 13.33
C ASP A 93 16.25 3.32 11.88
N ALA A 94 14.96 3.31 11.55
CA ALA A 94 14.42 3.80 10.30
C ALA A 94 13.01 4.39 10.53
N ASP A 95 12.66 5.43 9.78
CA ASP A 95 11.37 6.11 9.88
C ASP A 95 10.29 5.44 9.00
N VAL A 96 10.69 4.84 7.89
CA VAL A 96 9.81 4.19 6.91
C VAL A 96 10.51 3.00 6.27
N PHE A 97 9.73 1.99 5.89
CA PHE A 97 10.19 0.83 5.13
C PHE A 97 9.37 0.66 3.85
N ILE A 98 10.06 0.64 2.70
CA ILE A 98 9.48 0.49 1.37
C ILE A 98 9.94 -0.86 0.80
N SER A 99 9.01 -1.68 0.30
CA SER A 99 9.30 -2.96 -0.33
C SER A 99 8.45 -3.18 -1.58
N GLY A 100 9.08 -3.60 -2.66
CA GLY A 100 8.42 -4.10 -3.87
C GLY A 100 8.21 -5.62 -3.86
N GLY A 101 8.44 -6.28 -2.72
CA GLY A 101 8.29 -7.73 -2.56
C GLY A 101 6.87 -8.18 -2.20
N SER A 102 6.76 -9.34 -1.57
CA SER A 102 5.48 -9.96 -1.22
C SER A 102 4.65 -9.12 -0.24
N THR A 103 3.53 -8.56 -0.71
CA THR A 103 2.58 -7.78 0.12
C THR A 103 2.09 -8.59 1.32
N GLY A 104 1.80 -9.89 1.13
CA GLY A 104 1.39 -10.77 2.23
C GLY A 104 2.47 -10.97 3.28
N ALA A 105 3.75 -11.06 2.85
CA ALA A 105 4.88 -11.16 3.79
C ALA A 105 5.10 -9.84 4.53
N LEU A 106 4.97 -8.70 3.84
CA LEU A 106 5.08 -7.37 4.45
C LEU A 106 3.99 -7.16 5.52
N LEU A 107 2.73 -7.52 5.21
CA LEU A 107 1.62 -7.48 6.16
C LEU A 107 1.85 -8.40 7.36
N ALA A 108 2.28 -9.64 7.11
CA ALA A 108 2.56 -10.62 8.17
C ALA A 108 3.72 -10.16 9.06
N ALA A 109 4.78 -9.63 8.50
CA ALA A 109 5.92 -9.09 9.25
C ALA A 109 5.55 -7.84 10.05
N GLY A 110 4.76 -6.94 9.48
CA GLY A 110 4.22 -5.79 10.20
C GLY A 110 3.37 -6.21 11.39
N LEU A 111 2.45 -7.16 11.20
CA LEU A 111 1.60 -7.67 12.26
C LEU A 111 2.37 -8.38 13.38
N LEU A 112 3.36 -9.19 13.02
CA LEU A 112 4.17 -9.96 13.98
C LEU A 112 5.31 -9.14 14.60
N GLY A 113 5.89 -8.22 13.84
CA GLY A 113 7.03 -7.40 14.22
C GLY A 113 6.63 -6.10 14.94
N LEU A 114 5.87 -5.23 14.26
CA LEU A 114 5.41 -3.95 14.82
C LEU A 114 4.24 -4.13 15.78
N GLY A 115 3.33 -5.06 15.46
CA GLY A 115 2.10 -5.26 16.19
C GLY A 115 0.96 -4.38 15.69
N ARG A 116 -0.17 -4.41 16.40
CA ARG A 116 -1.36 -3.62 16.07
C ARG A 116 -1.46 -2.40 16.99
N ILE A 117 -2.00 -1.31 16.48
CA ILE A 117 -2.41 -0.17 17.28
C ILE A 117 -3.47 -0.65 18.29
N LYS A 118 -3.36 -0.19 19.54
CA LYS A 118 -4.30 -0.58 20.61
C LYS A 118 -5.73 -0.19 20.21
N GLY A 119 -6.64 -1.15 20.29
CA GLY A 119 -8.05 -0.98 19.90
C GLY A 119 -8.35 -1.43 18.46
N ILE A 120 -7.38 -1.46 17.57
CA ILE A 120 -7.56 -1.93 16.18
C ILE A 120 -7.53 -3.46 16.12
N LYS A 121 -8.57 -4.06 15.58
CA LYS A 121 -8.72 -5.52 15.47
C LYS A 121 -7.91 -6.10 14.32
N ARG A 122 -7.91 -5.41 13.18
CA ARG A 122 -7.24 -5.85 11.95
C ARG A 122 -6.51 -4.69 11.28
N PRO A 123 -5.28 -4.89 10.79
CA PRO A 123 -4.66 -3.97 9.86
C PRO A 123 -5.38 -4.04 8.51
N ALA A 124 -5.30 -2.98 7.72
CA ALA A 124 -5.79 -2.92 6.35
C ALA A 124 -4.65 -2.59 5.39
N ILE A 125 -4.79 -3.02 4.13
CA ILE A 125 -3.96 -2.53 3.03
C ILE A 125 -4.68 -1.35 2.40
N ALA A 126 -3.98 -0.23 2.28
CA ALA A 126 -4.50 0.99 1.69
C ALA A 126 -3.91 1.22 0.30
N ALA A 127 -4.72 1.67 -0.64
CA ALA A 127 -4.29 2.11 -1.97
C ALA A 127 -4.85 3.49 -2.28
N PHE A 128 -4.04 4.35 -2.91
CA PHE A 128 -4.48 5.63 -3.43
C PHE A 128 -4.95 5.48 -4.87
N PHE A 129 -6.19 5.87 -5.14
CA PHE A 129 -6.75 5.97 -6.48
C PHE A 129 -6.71 7.41 -6.98
N PRO A 130 -6.22 7.66 -8.20
CA PRO A 130 -6.27 8.99 -8.77
C PRO A 130 -7.70 9.42 -9.01
N GLN A 131 -8.00 10.68 -8.74
CA GLN A 131 -9.29 11.29 -9.08
C GLN A 131 -9.21 11.87 -10.49
N ILE A 132 -10.07 11.39 -11.40
CA ILE A 132 -10.06 11.84 -12.79
C ILE A 132 -10.42 13.33 -12.87
N GLY A 133 -9.53 14.10 -13.50
CA GLY A 133 -9.70 15.54 -13.69
C GLY A 133 -9.37 16.40 -12.46
N LYS A 134 -8.78 15.83 -11.42
CA LYS A 134 -8.31 16.53 -10.23
C LYS A 134 -6.87 16.10 -9.91
N ASP A 135 -6.11 17.00 -9.31
CA ASP A 135 -4.80 16.69 -8.74
C ASP A 135 -4.95 16.23 -7.29
N ASP A 136 -5.71 15.16 -7.10
CA ASP A 136 -6.00 14.57 -5.79
C ASP A 136 -6.22 13.05 -5.91
N THR A 137 -6.30 12.36 -4.79
CA THR A 137 -6.50 10.91 -4.71
C THR A 137 -7.57 10.53 -3.70
N THR A 138 -8.25 9.42 -3.94
CA THR A 138 -9.15 8.76 -2.99
C THR A 138 -8.42 7.58 -2.35
N LEU A 139 -8.49 7.45 -1.02
CA LEU A 139 -7.90 6.35 -0.27
C LEU A 139 -8.88 5.18 -0.19
N LEU A 140 -8.52 4.02 -0.72
CA LEU A 140 -9.29 2.78 -0.60
C LEU A 140 -8.70 1.90 0.51
N LEU A 141 -9.51 1.45 1.44
CA LEU A 141 -9.24 0.49 2.52
C LEU A 141 -10.41 -0.50 2.65
N ASP A 142 -10.24 -1.81 2.65
CA ASP A 142 -9.07 -2.65 2.57
C ASP A 142 -8.87 -3.17 1.15
N CYS A 143 -7.61 -3.37 0.73
CA CYS A 143 -7.27 -3.85 -0.61
C CYS A 143 -6.68 -5.27 -0.61
N GLY A 144 -7.07 -6.13 0.36
CA GLY A 144 -6.67 -7.54 0.33
C GLY A 144 -6.04 -8.11 1.60
N ALA A 145 -6.01 -7.38 2.71
CA ALA A 145 -5.52 -7.90 3.99
C ALA A 145 -6.54 -8.83 4.65
N ASN A 146 -7.85 -8.54 4.52
CA ASN A 146 -8.92 -9.22 5.22
C ASN A 146 -10.02 -9.62 4.23
N VAL A 147 -9.95 -10.85 3.72
CA VAL A 147 -10.95 -11.40 2.79
C VAL A 147 -12.26 -11.66 3.52
N ASP A 148 -12.17 -12.25 4.73
CA ASP A 148 -13.33 -12.44 5.60
C ASP A 148 -13.42 -11.28 6.58
N CYS A 149 -14.36 -10.37 6.35
CA CYS A 149 -14.60 -9.20 7.18
C CYS A 149 -15.78 -9.39 8.16
N ARG A 150 -15.77 -8.54 9.19
CA ARG A 150 -16.89 -8.30 10.09
C ARG A 150 -17.26 -6.82 10.01
N PRO A 151 -18.50 -6.44 10.33
CA PRO A 151 -18.93 -5.03 10.32
C PRO A 151 -18.01 -4.11 11.12
N GLU A 152 -17.55 -4.57 12.28
CA GLU A 152 -16.58 -3.87 13.12
C GLU A 152 -15.26 -3.56 12.42
N PHE A 153 -14.79 -4.41 11.47
CA PHE A 153 -13.55 -4.15 10.74
C PHE A 153 -13.75 -3.03 9.74
N LEU A 154 -14.86 -3.07 8.98
CA LEU A 154 -15.19 -2.01 8.03
C LEU A 154 -15.36 -0.66 8.75
N TYR A 155 -16.02 -0.64 9.90
CA TYR A 155 -16.10 0.54 10.75
C TYR A 155 -14.69 1.06 11.12
N GLN A 156 -13.80 0.18 11.58
CA GLN A 156 -12.43 0.57 11.94
C GLN A 156 -11.63 1.05 10.74
N PHE A 157 -11.83 0.47 9.55
CA PHE A 157 -11.19 0.93 8.32
C PHE A 157 -11.63 2.36 7.97
N GLY A 158 -12.92 2.68 8.14
CA GLY A 158 -13.42 4.04 7.96
C GLY A 158 -12.76 5.04 8.91
N VAL A 159 -12.65 4.69 10.20
CA VAL A 159 -11.96 5.52 11.20
C VAL A 159 -10.47 5.69 10.86
N MET A 160 -9.77 4.60 10.54
CA MET A 160 -8.35 4.67 10.17
C MET A 160 -8.13 5.50 8.90
N GLY A 161 -8.95 5.32 7.87
CA GLY A 161 -8.88 6.07 6.64
C GLY A 161 -9.12 7.57 6.86
N SER A 162 -10.14 7.92 7.66
CA SER A 162 -10.42 9.32 8.01
C SER A 162 -9.23 9.98 8.71
N ILE A 163 -8.69 9.34 9.75
CA ILE A 163 -7.52 9.86 10.49
C ILE A 163 -6.29 9.97 9.59
N PHE A 164 -6.08 8.99 8.72
CA PHE A 164 -4.95 8.99 7.80
C PHE A 164 -5.03 10.18 6.82
N VAL A 165 -6.19 10.40 6.19
CA VAL A 165 -6.39 11.51 5.26
C VAL A 165 -6.31 12.87 5.98
N GLN A 166 -6.82 12.97 7.20
CA GLN A 166 -6.65 14.18 8.03
C GLN A 166 -5.17 14.52 8.22
N ASN A 167 -4.35 13.55 8.60
CA ASN A 167 -2.94 13.81 8.91
C ASN A 167 -2.05 13.97 7.68
N VAL A 168 -2.31 13.20 6.61
CA VAL A 168 -1.44 13.17 5.43
C VAL A 168 -1.82 14.24 4.42
N LYS A 169 -3.13 14.48 4.24
CA LYS A 169 -3.65 15.44 3.25
C LYS A 169 -4.12 16.77 3.88
N GLY A 170 -4.15 16.86 5.20
CA GLY A 170 -4.60 18.06 5.91
C GLY A 170 -6.10 18.37 5.78
N LYS A 171 -6.92 17.39 5.41
CA LYS A 171 -8.38 17.55 5.30
C LYS A 171 -9.02 17.38 6.68
N GLU A 172 -9.63 18.42 7.22
CA GLU A 172 -10.23 18.40 8.58
C GLU A 172 -11.39 17.41 8.73
N SER A 173 -12.20 17.23 7.69
CA SER A 173 -13.39 16.36 7.70
C SER A 173 -13.50 15.56 6.40
N PRO A 174 -12.68 14.48 6.24
CA PRO A 174 -12.69 13.68 5.02
C PRO A 174 -14.05 13.03 4.76
N ASP A 175 -14.53 13.08 3.52
CA ASP A 175 -15.73 12.35 3.08
C ASP A 175 -15.41 10.85 3.03
N VAL A 176 -16.08 10.06 3.89
CA VAL A 176 -15.90 8.61 4.00
C VAL A 176 -17.13 7.90 3.45
N ARG A 177 -16.93 6.94 2.55
CA ARG A 177 -18.00 6.15 1.96
C ARG A 177 -17.73 4.66 2.02
N LEU A 178 -18.80 3.86 2.03
CA LEU A 178 -18.74 2.41 2.01
C LEU A 178 -18.95 1.90 0.58
N LEU A 179 -17.99 1.15 0.04
CA LEU A 179 -18.11 0.52 -1.28
C LEU A 179 -19.27 -0.49 -1.25
N ASN A 180 -20.21 -0.32 -2.17
CA ASN A 180 -21.41 -1.16 -2.21
C ASN A 180 -21.92 -1.33 -3.64
N VAL A 181 -22.92 -2.17 -3.83
CA VAL A 181 -23.61 -2.48 -5.10
C VAL A 181 -24.63 -1.42 -5.50
N GLY A 182 -24.92 -0.44 -4.64
CA GLY A 182 -25.87 0.66 -4.86
C GLY A 182 -25.69 1.71 -3.79
N ALA A 183 -26.19 2.92 -4.05
CA ALA A 183 -26.02 4.08 -3.18
C ALA A 183 -26.99 4.11 -1.97
N GLU A 184 -28.10 3.36 -2.04
CA GLU A 184 -29.12 3.37 -1.00
C GLU A 184 -28.65 2.63 0.27
N SER A 185 -29.09 3.07 1.43
CA SER A 185 -28.64 2.57 2.75
C SER A 185 -28.93 1.09 2.98
N GLU A 186 -29.97 0.55 2.38
CA GLU A 186 -30.40 -0.85 2.50
C GLU A 186 -29.70 -1.81 1.53
N LYS A 187 -28.83 -1.31 0.64
CA LYS A 187 -28.10 -2.14 -0.32
C LYS A 187 -26.98 -2.94 0.33
N GLY A 188 -26.59 -3.99 -0.38
CA GLY A 188 -25.54 -4.92 0.03
C GLY A 188 -26.05 -6.11 0.82
N ASP A 189 -25.10 -6.94 1.22
CA ASP A 189 -25.34 -8.07 2.11
C ASP A 189 -25.44 -7.62 3.59
N GLU A 190 -25.59 -8.57 4.49
CA GLU A 190 -25.72 -8.32 5.93
C GLU A 190 -24.47 -7.62 6.50
N LEU A 191 -23.28 -8.01 6.05
CA LEU A 191 -22.01 -7.36 6.43
C LEU A 191 -22.04 -5.85 6.15
N HIS A 192 -22.44 -5.48 4.92
CA HIS A 192 -22.44 -4.08 4.49
C HIS A 192 -23.53 -3.25 5.18
N LYS A 193 -24.72 -3.83 5.42
CA LYS A 193 -25.82 -3.15 6.14
C LYS A 193 -25.44 -2.85 7.58
N GLU A 194 -24.90 -3.83 8.30
CA GLU A 194 -24.45 -3.63 9.68
C GLU A 194 -23.25 -2.64 9.74
N ALA A 195 -22.31 -2.72 8.79
CA ALA A 195 -21.20 -1.77 8.70
C ALA A 195 -21.68 -0.35 8.41
N TYR A 196 -22.69 -0.19 7.53
CA TYR A 196 -23.31 1.09 7.24
C TYR A 196 -23.89 1.73 8.51
N GLU A 197 -24.64 0.97 9.31
CA GLU A 197 -25.20 1.45 10.57
C GLU A 197 -24.11 1.89 11.56
N GLN A 198 -23.03 1.12 11.69
CA GLN A 198 -21.92 1.47 12.57
C GLN A 198 -21.20 2.73 12.11
N LEU A 199 -20.95 2.88 10.82
CA LEU A 199 -20.34 4.07 10.22
C LEU A 199 -21.23 5.30 10.37
N ALA A 200 -22.54 5.18 10.10
CA ALA A 200 -23.51 6.27 10.22
C ALA A 200 -23.66 6.79 11.65
N ASN A 201 -23.49 5.92 12.65
CA ASN A 201 -23.55 6.27 14.07
C ASN A 201 -22.18 6.69 14.66
N SER A 202 -21.14 6.79 13.83
CA SER A 202 -19.80 7.18 14.24
C SER A 202 -19.59 8.70 14.24
N SER A 203 -18.43 9.14 14.73
CA SER A 203 -18.05 10.55 14.73
C SER A 203 -17.33 11.00 13.44
N ILE A 204 -17.07 10.08 12.49
CA ILE A 204 -16.45 10.43 11.21
C ILE A 204 -17.47 11.02 10.25
N ASN A 205 -17.02 11.75 9.25
CA ASN A 205 -17.87 12.31 8.20
C ASN A 205 -18.29 11.24 7.18
N PHE A 206 -19.14 10.31 7.62
CA PHE A 206 -19.66 9.24 6.75
C PHE A 206 -20.79 9.76 5.87
N GLN A 207 -20.68 9.58 4.55
CA GLN A 207 -21.59 10.09 3.54
C GLN A 207 -22.39 8.99 2.81
N GLY A 208 -22.43 7.78 3.40
CA GLY A 208 -23.22 6.67 2.86
C GLY A 208 -22.44 5.73 1.93
N ASN A 209 -23.18 4.99 1.10
CA ASN A 209 -22.58 4.06 0.15
C ASN A 209 -22.03 4.76 -1.09
N ILE A 210 -21.10 4.07 -1.79
CA ILE A 210 -20.56 4.47 -3.09
C ILE A 210 -20.48 3.27 -4.01
N GLU A 211 -20.82 3.44 -5.28
CA GLU A 211 -20.60 2.41 -6.30
C GLU A 211 -19.18 2.47 -6.85
N GLY A 212 -18.65 1.31 -7.28
CA GLY A 212 -17.28 1.23 -7.80
C GLY A 212 -16.97 2.20 -8.94
N ARG A 213 -17.94 2.49 -9.82
CA ARG A 213 -17.78 3.45 -10.94
C ARG A 213 -17.52 4.89 -10.48
N GLU A 214 -17.91 5.24 -9.26
CA GLU A 214 -17.81 6.60 -8.73
C GLU A 214 -16.49 6.84 -7.97
N VAL A 215 -15.78 5.78 -7.57
CA VAL A 215 -14.54 5.88 -6.77
C VAL A 215 -13.50 6.78 -7.44
N VAL A 216 -13.33 6.67 -8.75
CA VAL A 216 -12.35 7.46 -9.51
C VAL A 216 -12.85 8.86 -9.89
N SER A 217 -14.11 9.19 -9.62
CA SER A 217 -14.69 10.50 -9.96
C SER A 217 -14.35 11.61 -8.94
N GLY A 218 -13.70 11.25 -7.82
CA GLY A 218 -13.30 12.21 -6.80
C GLY A 218 -14.47 12.78 -5.99
N VAL A 219 -15.50 11.97 -5.75
CA VAL A 219 -16.65 12.36 -4.92
C VAL A 219 -16.40 12.15 -3.42
N CYS A 220 -15.34 11.42 -3.05
CA CYS A 220 -15.00 11.17 -1.66
C CYS A 220 -13.48 11.07 -1.45
N ASP A 221 -13.07 11.13 -0.20
CA ASP A 221 -11.67 11.07 0.23
C ASP A 221 -11.25 9.66 0.64
N VAL A 222 -12.18 8.90 1.22
CA VAL A 222 -11.95 7.55 1.73
C VAL A 222 -13.07 6.63 1.26
N VAL A 223 -12.70 5.50 0.70
CA VAL A 223 -13.59 4.37 0.37
C VAL A 223 -13.24 3.20 1.26
N VAL A 224 -14.23 2.73 2.00
CA VAL A 224 -14.13 1.53 2.84
C VAL A 224 -14.62 0.32 2.05
N ALA A 225 -13.85 -0.75 2.06
CA ALA A 225 -14.21 -2.03 1.45
C ALA A 225 -13.76 -3.20 2.34
N ASP A 226 -14.39 -4.36 2.18
CA ASP A 226 -13.78 -5.61 2.61
C ASP A 226 -12.60 -5.96 1.69
N GLY A 227 -11.63 -6.74 2.20
CA GLY A 227 -10.41 -7.02 1.45
C GLY A 227 -10.63 -7.86 0.18
N PHE A 228 -11.75 -8.58 0.05
CA PHE A 228 -12.07 -9.30 -1.17
C PHE A 228 -12.57 -8.35 -2.26
N SER A 229 -13.59 -7.56 -1.97
CA SER A 229 -14.17 -6.59 -2.90
C SER A 229 -13.17 -5.50 -3.28
N GLY A 230 -12.45 -4.97 -2.29
CA GLY A 230 -11.41 -3.95 -2.52
C GLY A 230 -10.25 -4.45 -3.37
N ASN A 231 -9.78 -5.68 -3.18
CA ASN A 231 -8.73 -6.25 -4.02
C ASN A 231 -9.20 -6.52 -5.45
N ILE A 232 -10.43 -7.03 -5.64
CA ILE A 232 -10.99 -7.20 -6.98
C ILE A 232 -11.11 -5.85 -7.68
N PHE A 233 -11.64 -4.83 -7.00
CA PHE A 233 -11.77 -3.50 -7.54
C PHE A 233 -10.40 -2.92 -7.95
N LEU A 234 -9.40 -3.01 -7.06
CA LEU A 234 -8.02 -2.56 -7.35
C LEU A 234 -7.45 -3.26 -8.59
N LYS A 235 -7.45 -4.60 -8.61
CA LYS A 235 -6.84 -5.37 -9.71
C LYS A 235 -7.58 -5.21 -11.04
N SER A 236 -8.90 -5.07 -10.99
CA SER A 236 -9.70 -4.80 -12.20
C SER A 236 -9.40 -3.42 -12.76
N SER A 237 -9.28 -2.41 -11.89
CA SER A 237 -8.94 -1.03 -12.28
C SER A 237 -7.52 -0.95 -12.86
N GLU A 238 -6.53 -1.59 -12.22
CA GLU A 238 -5.15 -1.68 -12.71
C GLU A 238 -5.12 -2.35 -14.10
N GLY A 239 -5.76 -3.50 -14.26
CA GLY A 239 -5.79 -4.24 -15.52
C GLY A 239 -6.46 -3.46 -16.65
N LEU A 240 -7.57 -2.78 -16.36
CA LEU A 240 -8.26 -1.93 -17.32
C LEU A 240 -7.41 -0.73 -17.74
N ALA A 241 -6.79 -0.05 -16.79
CA ALA A 241 -5.91 1.09 -17.06
C ALA A 241 -4.73 0.68 -17.95
N LEU A 242 -4.04 -0.42 -17.64
CA LEU A 242 -2.94 -0.94 -18.45
C LEU A 242 -3.38 -1.31 -19.86
N SER A 243 -4.54 -1.94 -20.02
CA SER A 243 -5.10 -2.33 -21.33
C SER A 243 -5.44 -1.12 -22.18
N ILE A 244 -6.07 -0.09 -21.59
CA ILE A 244 -6.40 1.17 -22.30
C ILE A 244 -5.12 1.90 -22.71
N MET A 245 -4.15 2.03 -21.80
CA MET A 245 -2.88 2.71 -22.08
C MET A 245 -2.06 1.98 -23.14
N GLY A 246 -2.05 0.63 -23.09
CA GLY A 246 -1.42 -0.19 -24.14
C GLY A 246 -2.03 0.06 -25.50
N ARG A 247 -3.36 0.03 -25.58
CA ARG A 247 -4.07 0.29 -26.84
C ARG A 247 -3.89 1.72 -27.33
N LEU A 248 -3.93 2.70 -26.45
CA LEU A 248 -3.69 4.10 -26.79
C LEU A 248 -2.28 4.29 -27.36
N LYS A 249 -1.27 3.68 -26.74
CA LYS A 249 0.11 3.71 -27.22
C LYS A 249 0.22 3.09 -28.63
N GLU A 250 -0.40 1.95 -28.89
CA GLU A 250 -0.43 1.33 -30.21
C GLU A 250 -1.04 2.27 -31.26
N VAL A 251 -2.18 2.88 -30.97
CA VAL A 251 -2.88 3.78 -31.89
C VAL A 251 -2.07 5.06 -32.16
N LEU A 252 -1.46 5.65 -31.14
CA LEU A 252 -0.72 6.90 -31.27
C LEU A 252 0.68 6.71 -31.88
N MET A 253 1.35 5.58 -31.60
CA MET A 253 2.71 5.31 -32.06
C MET A 253 2.76 4.43 -33.30
N GLY A 254 1.72 3.66 -33.55
CA GLY A 254 1.57 2.80 -34.70
C GLY A 254 1.02 3.53 -35.95
N GLY A 255 1.38 4.80 -36.16
CA GLY A 255 0.92 5.63 -37.31
C GLY A 255 0.97 4.94 -38.63
N THR A 256 -0.03 4.13 -38.95
CA THR A 256 -0.49 3.81 -40.30
C THR A 256 -1.98 3.45 -40.19
N ILE A 257 -2.84 4.37 -40.52
CA ILE A 257 -4.16 4.07 -41.07
C ILE A 257 -3.96 3.77 -42.53
#